data_0cd4a43e090a6215fdd7617d8691db2b
#
_entry.id   0cd4a43e090a6215fdd7617d8691db2b
#
_cell.length_a   1.000
_cell.length_b   1.000
_cell.length_c   1.000
_cell.angle_alpha   90.00
_cell.angle_beta   90.00
_cell.angle_gamma   90.00
#
_symmetry.space_group_name_H-M   'P 1'
#
loop_
_entity.id
_entity.type
_entity.pdbx_description
1 polymer ?
#
loop_
_entity_poly.entity_id
_entity_poly.type
_entity_poly.pdbx_seq_one_letter_code
_entity_poly.pdbx_strand_id
1 'polypeptide(L)'
;MPKRRDIKKVMVIGSGPIVIGQAAEFDYAGTQACLALKEEGYEVILVNSNPATIMTDTHIADKVYMEPLTLEYVAKIIRFERPDAIVPGLGGQTGLNLAVQLAKKGILKECQVEILGTSFESIERAEELCEWLGEPVIESKIAMSVEEAVEVAAEIGYPVVLRPAYTLGGTGGGFADNEEQLREMMRHALFLSPVHQVLVEK
;
A
#
# COMPACT_ATOMS: atom_id res chain seq x y z
N MET A 1 13.47 10.54 19.09
CA MET A 1 14.00 9.25 19.56
C MET A 1 15.47 9.20 19.18
N PRO A 2 16.35 8.51 19.94
CA PRO A 2 17.75 8.41 19.53
C PRO A 2 17.87 7.57 18.24
N LYS A 3 18.86 7.91 17.41
CA LYS A 3 19.20 7.20 16.19
C LYS A 3 19.42 5.70 16.46
N ARG A 4 18.82 4.83 15.64
CA ARG A 4 19.06 3.39 15.62
C ARG A 4 20.46 3.12 15.04
N ARG A 5 21.38 2.62 15.86
CA ARG A 5 22.77 2.35 15.45
C ARG A 5 22.97 0.99 14.79
N ASP A 6 22.01 0.12 14.93
CA ASP A 6 21.93 -1.22 14.35
C ASP A 6 21.47 -1.19 12.88
N ILE A 7 20.83 -0.11 12.44
CA ILE A 7 20.41 0.14 11.06
C ILE A 7 21.43 1.07 10.38
N LYS A 8 21.84 0.73 9.17
CA LYS A 8 22.77 1.52 8.35
C LYS A 8 22.16 1.85 6.99
N LYS A 9 21.42 0.92 6.41
CA LYS A 9 20.86 1.00 5.07
C LYS A 9 19.35 0.86 5.11
N VAL A 10 18.63 1.85 4.59
CA VAL A 10 17.17 1.91 4.60
C VAL A 10 16.63 2.01 3.18
N MET A 11 15.67 1.16 2.84
CA MET A 11 14.96 1.23 1.58
C MET A 11 13.61 1.94 1.78
N VAL A 12 13.37 2.99 1.01
CA VAL A 12 12.08 3.69 0.93
C VAL A 12 11.34 3.17 -0.29
N ILE A 13 10.09 2.77 -0.10
CA ILE A 13 9.19 2.35 -1.17
C ILE A 13 8.28 3.53 -1.51
N GLY A 14 8.34 4.00 -2.75
CA GLY A 14 7.51 5.07 -3.27
C GLY A 14 6.09 4.63 -3.61
N SER A 15 5.26 5.58 -4.05
CA SER A 15 3.84 5.35 -4.36
C SER A 15 3.56 4.77 -5.74
N GLY A 16 4.58 4.71 -6.61
CA GLY A 16 4.40 4.28 -7.99
C GLY A 16 3.88 5.39 -8.91
N PRO A 17 3.18 5.04 -9.98
CA PRO A 17 2.60 6.01 -10.89
C PRO A 17 1.59 6.89 -10.18
N ILE A 18 1.69 8.20 -10.37
CA ILE A 18 0.85 9.17 -9.67
C ILE A 18 -0.44 9.39 -10.44
N VAL A 19 -1.57 9.30 -9.74
CA VAL A 19 -2.86 9.80 -10.21
C VAL A 19 -3.00 11.26 -9.78
N ILE A 20 -3.49 12.11 -10.69
CA ILE A 20 -3.71 13.54 -10.45
C ILE A 20 -4.54 13.71 -9.15
N GLY A 21 -4.01 14.48 -8.20
CA GLY A 21 -4.63 14.78 -6.90
C GLY A 21 -3.97 14.15 -5.68
N GLN A 22 -3.28 13.01 -5.81
CA GLN A 22 -2.51 12.38 -4.72
C GLN A 22 -1.01 12.61 -4.82
N ALA A 23 -0.56 13.08 -5.96
CA ALA A 23 0.83 13.21 -6.34
C ALA A 23 1.69 14.01 -5.38
N ALA A 24 1.21 15.18 -5.01
CA ALA A 24 2.02 16.14 -4.26
C ALA A 24 2.30 15.70 -2.82
N GLU A 25 1.36 15.01 -2.19
CA GLU A 25 1.51 14.54 -0.81
C GLU A 25 2.57 13.44 -0.70
N PHE A 26 2.48 12.42 -1.55
CA PHE A 26 3.43 11.31 -1.52
C PHE A 26 4.81 11.71 -2.00
N ASP A 27 4.93 12.57 -3.01
CA ASP A 27 6.20 13.10 -3.49
C ASP A 27 6.91 13.89 -2.41
N TYR A 28 6.19 14.78 -1.73
CA TYR A 28 6.76 15.59 -0.66
C TYR A 28 7.16 14.71 0.53
N ALA A 29 6.27 13.87 1.03
CA ALA A 29 6.53 13.02 2.18
C ALA A 29 7.70 12.05 1.93
N GLY A 30 7.74 11.41 0.78
CA GLY A 30 8.81 10.50 0.40
C GLY A 30 10.16 11.21 0.23
N THR A 31 10.18 12.37 -0.41
CA THR A 31 11.38 13.20 -0.56
C THR A 31 11.92 13.63 0.80
N GLN A 32 11.07 14.16 1.68
CA GLN A 32 11.48 14.61 3.01
C GLN A 32 12.01 13.46 3.86
N ALA A 33 11.40 12.29 3.77
CA ALA A 33 11.88 11.12 4.48
C ALA A 33 13.25 10.65 4.00
N CYS A 34 13.49 10.62 2.69
CA CYS A 34 14.82 10.29 2.15
C CYS A 34 15.88 11.29 2.63
N LEU A 35 15.59 12.60 2.59
CA LEU A 35 16.49 13.64 3.06
C LEU A 35 16.76 13.50 4.56
N ALA A 36 15.74 13.33 5.38
CA ALA A 36 15.88 13.16 6.83
C ALA A 36 16.70 11.90 7.18
N LEU A 37 16.50 10.79 6.48
CA LEU A 37 17.29 9.59 6.67
C LEU A 37 18.77 9.81 6.30
N LYS A 38 19.05 10.55 5.23
CA LYS A 38 20.43 10.90 4.85
C LYS A 38 21.08 11.87 5.86
N GLU A 39 20.35 12.84 6.36
CA GLU A 39 20.83 13.75 7.42
C GLU A 39 21.19 12.99 8.70
N GLU A 40 20.43 11.96 9.03
CA GLU A 40 20.74 11.04 10.13
C GLU A 40 21.91 10.08 9.79
N GLY A 41 22.42 10.09 8.57
CA GLY A 41 23.58 9.31 8.11
C GLY A 41 23.26 7.86 7.84
N TYR A 42 22.05 7.55 7.35
CA TYR A 42 21.72 6.27 6.75
C TYR A 42 22.05 6.26 5.26
N GLU A 43 22.43 5.11 4.71
CA GLU A 43 22.42 4.87 3.26
C GLU A 43 20.98 4.68 2.81
N VAL A 44 20.49 5.51 1.90
CA VAL A 44 19.10 5.50 1.46
C VAL A 44 18.96 4.94 0.07
N ILE A 45 18.15 3.90 -0.06
CA ILE A 45 17.72 3.32 -1.33
C ILE A 45 16.27 3.71 -1.57
N LEU A 46 15.98 4.27 -2.73
CA LEU A 46 14.62 4.56 -3.15
C LEU A 46 14.20 3.61 -4.27
N VAL A 47 13.01 3.04 -4.15
CA VAL A 47 12.36 2.29 -5.24
C VAL A 47 11.06 2.98 -5.61
N ASN A 48 10.94 3.47 -6.84
CA ASN A 48 9.73 4.10 -7.35
C ASN A 48 9.64 3.91 -8.88
N SER A 49 8.45 3.65 -9.39
CA SER A 49 8.24 3.45 -10.84
C SER A 49 7.96 4.72 -11.63
N ASN A 50 7.84 5.88 -10.96
CA ASN A 50 7.55 7.15 -11.62
C ASN A 50 8.83 7.96 -11.86
N PRO A 51 9.24 8.16 -13.13
CA PRO A 51 10.42 8.97 -13.43
C PRO A 51 10.18 10.48 -13.36
N ALA A 52 8.94 10.93 -13.24
CA ALA A 52 8.56 12.35 -13.28
C ALA A 52 8.39 12.97 -11.88
N THR A 53 8.75 12.25 -10.82
CA THR A 53 8.66 12.74 -9.44
C THR A 53 9.99 13.32 -8.96
N ILE A 54 9.94 14.34 -8.11
CA ILE A 54 11.12 14.90 -7.41
C ILE A 54 11.83 13.80 -6.60
N MET A 55 11.07 12.86 -6.07
CA MET A 55 11.56 11.76 -5.25
C MET A 55 12.63 10.92 -5.96
N THR A 56 12.54 10.76 -7.29
CA THR A 56 13.49 9.98 -8.10
C THR A 56 14.70 10.78 -8.59
N ASP A 57 14.85 12.04 -8.15
CA ASP A 57 16.08 12.79 -8.40
C ASP A 57 17.26 12.10 -7.70
N THR A 58 18.37 11.97 -8.40
CA THR A 58 19.58 11.27 -7.94
C THR A 58 20.26 11.92 -6.73
N HIS A 59 19.88 13.14 -6.36
CA HIS A 59 20.37 13.83 -5.16
C HIS A 59 19.55 13.47 -3.90
N ILE A 60 18.35 12.93 -4.05
CA ILE A 60 17.43 12.64 -2.93
C ILE A 60 17.84 11.39 -2.17
N ALA A 61 18.18 10.32 -2.88
CA ALA A 61 18.63 9.06 -2.29
C ALA A 61 20.05 8.72 -2.77
N ASP A 62 20.74 7.82 -2.06
CA ASP A 62 22.08 7.36 -2.47
C ASP A 62 21.98 6.40 -3.67
N LYS A 63 20.86 5.66 -3.76
CA LYS A 63 20.51 4.84 -4.92
C LYS A 63 19.03 4.98 -5.25
N VAL A 64 18.73 5.10 -6.53
CA VAL A 64 17.37 5.21 -7.04
C VAL A 64 17.11 4.08 -8.04
N TYR A 65 16.10 3.27 -7.75
CA TYR A 65 15.60 2.22 -8.64
C TYR A 65 14.29 2.67 -9.26
N MET A 66 14.30 2.97 -10.55
CA MET A 66 13.10 3.28 -11.34
C MET A 66 12.54 1.99 -11.94
N GLU A 67 11.99 1.14 -11.07
CA GLU A 67 11.50 -0.18 -11.40
C GLU A 67 10.02 -0.33 -11.02
N PRO A 68 9.29 -1.26 -11.65
CA PRO A 68 7.92 -1.54 -11.27
C PRO A 68 7.79 -1.93 -9.79
N LEU A 69 6.83 -1.33 -9.09
CA LEU A 69 6.52 -1.64 -7.70
C LEU A 69 5.73 -2.95 -7.60
N THR A 70 6.34 -4.03 -8.03
CA THR A 70 5.80 -5.39 -7.91
C THR A 70 6.62 -6.23 -6.95
N LEU A 71 5.99 -7.26 -6.38
CA LEU A 71 6.66 -8.19 -5.47
C LEU A 71 7.98 -8.73 -6.05
N GLU A 72 7.96 -9.08 -7.35
CA GLU A 72 9.13 -9.69 -8.01
C GLU A 72 10.32 -8.73 -8.09
N TYR A 73 10.08 -7.49 -8.56
CA TYR A 73 11.15 -6.50 -8.72
C TYR A 73 11.69 -6.04 -7.37
N VAL A 74 10.80 -5.70 -6.43
CA VAL A 74 11.24 -5.24 -5.11
C VAL A 74 11.95 -6.35 -4.34
N ALA A 75 11.52 -7.59 -4.45
CA ALA A 75 12.23 -8.73 -3.85
C ALA A 75 13.64 -8.92 -4.44
N LYS A 76 13.82 -8.73 -5.76
CA LYS A 76 15.15 -8.77 -6.39
C LYS A 76 16.05 -7.67 -5.86
N ILE A 77 15.52 -6.44 -5.74
CA ILE A 77 16.27 -5.29 -5.22
C ILE A 77 16.66 -5.52 -3.75
N ILE A 78 15.74 -6.02 -2.91
CA ILE A 78 16.03 -6.35 -1.50
C ILE A 78 17.14 -7.41 -1.40
N ARG A 79 17.08 -8.47 -2.20
CA ARG A 79 18.12 -9.51 -2.20
C ARG A 79 19.47 -8.98 -2.67
N PHE A 80 19.49 -8.06 -3.60
CA PHE A 80 20.71 -7.45 -4.14
C PHE A 80 21.31 -6.42 -3.18
N GLU A 81 20.50 -5.49 -2.70
CA GLU A 81 20.96 -4.38 -1.87
C GLU A 81 21.10 -4.72 -0.40
N ARG A 82 20.37 -5.73 0.08
CA ARG A 82 20.39 -6.14 1.49
C ARG A 82 20.19 -4.96 2.45
N PRO A 83 19.10 -4.18 2.35
CA PRO A 83 18.84 -3.13 3.31
C PRO A 83 18.57 -3.75 4.69
N ASP A 84 18.92 -3.01 5.75
CA ASP A 84 18.61 -3.42 7.13
C ASP A 84 17.11 -3.23 7.42
N ALA A 85 16.50 -2.23 6.76
CA ALA A 85 15.10 -1.92 6.97
C ALA A 85 14.41 -1.37 5.71
N ILE A 86 13.07 -1.48 5.68
CA ILE A 86 12.21 -0.86 4.67
C ILE A 86 11.23 0.12 5.31
N VAL A 87 10.90 1.21 4.61
CA VAL A 87 9.87 2.18 4.98
C VAL A 87 8.77 2.16 3.91
N PRO A 88 7.70 1.38 4.09
CA PRO A 88 6.64 1.23 3.09
C PRO A 88 5.57 2.31 3.16
N GLY A 89 5.34 2.93 4.32
CA GLY A 89 4.21 3.84 4.55
C GLY A 89 4.22 5.09 3.69
N LEU A 90 5.38 5.49 3.17
CA LEU A 90 5.53 6.65 2.28
C LEU A 90 5.05 6.37 0.84
N GLY A 91 4.87 5.11 0.49
CA GLY A 91 4.27 4.68 -0.77
C GLY A 91 2.75 4.52 -0.72
N GLY A 92 2.12 5.00 0.36
CA GLY A 92 0.68 4.82 0.58
C GLY A 92 0.29 3.34 0.61
N GLN A 93 -0.94 3.04 0.20
CA GLN A 93 -1.47 1.67 0.20
C GLN A 93 -0.64 0.72 -0.67
N THR A 94 -0.07 1.21 -1.78
CA THR A 94 0.80 0.40 -2.65
C THR A 94 2.03 -0.12 -1.90
N GLY A 95 2.72 0.77 -1.17
CA GLY A 95 3.88 0.40 -0.38
C GLY A 95 3.55 -0.54 0.78
N LEU A 96 2.46 -0.29 1.50
CA LEU A 96 2.01 -1.14 2.60
C LEU A 96 1.63 -2.54 2.12
N ASN A 97 0.83 -2.65 1.06
CA ASN A 97 0.45 -3.94 0.48
C ASN A 97 1.67 -4.74 0.00
N LEU A 98 2.65 -4.05 -0.58
CA LEU A 98 3.88 -4.68 -1.04
C LEU A 98 4.70 -5.21 0.15
N ALA A 99 4.78 -4.46 1.25
CA ALA A 99 5.44 -4.91 2.48
C ALA A 99 4.78 -6.16 3.07
N VAL A 100 3.44 -6.21 3.09
CA VAL A 100 2.68 -7.38 3.51
C VAL A 100 2.99 -8.60 2.62
N GLN A 101 3.00 -8.42 1.30
CA GLN A 101 3.34 -9.50 0.37
C GLN A 101 4.78 -10.00 0.56
N LEU A 102 5.75 -9.10 0.74
CA LEU A 102 7.15 -9.43 1.01
C LEU A 102 7.32 -10.22 2.32
N ALA A 103 6.58 -9.83 3.37
CA ALA A 103 6.57 -10.52 4.64
C ALA A 103 5.95 -11.93 4.52
N LYS A 104 4.76 -12.04 3.91
CA LYS A 104 4.06 -13.33 3.69
C LYS A 104 4.86 -14.32 2.85
N LYS A 105 5.62 -13.82 1.87
CA LYS A 105 6.54 -14.66 1.06
C LYS A 105 7.86 -14.97 1.76
N GLY A 106 8.06 -14.48 2.98
CA GLY A 106 9.27 -14.75 3.78
C GLY A 106 10.51 -14.00 3.34
N ILE A 107 10.43 -13.09 2.35
CA ILE A 107 11.57 -12.37 1.77
C ILE A 107 12.24 -11.47 2.80
N LEU A 108 11.44 -10.78 3.62
CA LEU A 108 11.97 -9.92 4.68
C LEU A 108 12.74 -10.74 5.72
N LYS A 109 12.23 -11.91 6.08
CA LYS A 109 12.91 -12.84 7.00
C LYS A 109 14.18 -13.44 6.38
N GLU A 110 14.13 -13.86 5.11
CA GLU A 110 15.28 -14.37 4.35
C GLU A 110 16.44 -13.36 4.32
N CYS A 111 16.10 -12.08 4.13
CA CYS A 111 17.07 -10.99 4.00
C CYS A 111 17.38 -10.28 5.32
N GLN A 112 16.71 -10.63 6.43
CA GLN A 112 16.82 -9.98 7.74
C GLN A 112 16.45 -8.49 7.70
N VAL A 113 15.40 -8.15 6.96
CA VAL A 113 14.92 -6.78 6.76
C VAL A 113 13.78 -6.46 7.73
N GLU A 114 13.92 -5.37 8.46
CA GLU A 114 12.89 -4.86 9.39
C GLU A 114 11.92 -3.91 8.66
N ILE A 115 10.66 -3.89 9.05
CA ILE A 115 9.70 -2.86 8.61
C ILE A 115 9.74 -1.72 9.62
N LEU A 116 10.05 -0.51 9.16
CA LEU A 116 9.99 0.71 9.97
C LEU A 116 8.66 1.43 9.76
N GLY A 117 8.12 1.96 10.85
CA GLY A 117 6.80 2.59 10.89
C GLY A 117 5.74 1.61 11.38
N THR A 118 4.69 1.40 10.62
CA THR A 118 3.60 0.46 10.98
C THR A 118 4.08 -0.98 10.85
N SER A 119 3.99 -1.76 11.94
CA SER A 119 4.40 -3.17 11.91
C SER A 119 3.46 -4.01 11.04
N PHE A 120 3.98 -5.14 10.55
CA PHE A 120 3.19 -6.09 9.78
C PHE A 120 1.92 -6.54 10.55
N GLU A 121 2.08 -6.88 11.82
CA GLU A 121 0.99 -7.29 12.69
C GLU A 121 -0.06 -6.17 12.89
N SER A 122 0.38 -4.90 12.94
CA SER A 122 -0.54 -3.77 13.06
C SER A 122 -1.33 -3.55 11.78
N ILE A 123 -0.73 -3.82 10.61
CA ILE A 123 -1.44 -3.71 9.32
C ILE A 123 -2.50 -4.81 9.20
N GLU A 124 -2.18 -6.05 9.60
CA GLU A 124 -3.13 -7.18 9.52
C GLU A 124 -4.22 -7.16 10.60
N ARG A 125 -3.90 -6.61 11.78
CA ARG A 125 -4.80 -6.64 12.94
C ARG A 125 -5.55 -5.33 13.19
N ALA A 126 -5.52 -4.40 12.26
CA ALA A 126 -6.20 -3.12 12.48
C ALA A 126 -7.70 -3.28 12.76
N GLU A 127 -8.38 -4.16 12.04
CA GLU A 127 -9.80 -4.47 12.24
C GLU A 127 -10.04 -5.20 13.56
N GLU A 128 -9.27 -6.26 13.85
CA GLU A 128 -9.35 -7.00 15.12
C GLU A 128 -9.07 -6.09 16.33
N LEU A 129 -8.15 -5.14 16.18
CA LEU A 129 -7.81 -4.20 17.23
C LEU A 129 -8.95 -3.22 17.50
N CYS A 130 -9.62 -2.73 16.48
CA CYS A 130 -10.80 -1.88 16.62
C CYS A 130 -11.93 -2.61 17.34
N GLU A 131 -12.21 -3.85 16.97
CA GLU A 131 -13.19 -4.71 17.64
C GLU A 131 -12.82 -4.92 19.13
N TRP A 132 -11.55 -5.21 19.41
CA TRP A 132 -11.07 -5.40 20.80
C TRP A 132 -11.17 -4.13 21.64
N LEU A 133 -10.95 -2.95 21.04
CA LEU A 133 -11.08 -1.65 21.70
C LEU A 133 -12.54 -1.20 21.81
N GLY A 134 -13.48 -1.89 21.18
CA GLY A 134 -14.89 -1.50 21.11
C GLY A 134 -15.14 -0.30 20.21
N GLU A 135 -14.19 0.01 19.31
CA GLU A 135 -14.38 1.06 18.31
C GLU A 135 -15.26 0.54 17.16
N PRO A 136 -16.20 1.36 16.66
CA PRO A 136 -17.09 0.93 15.59
C PRO A 136 -16.31 0.67 14.30
N VAL A 137 -16.40 -0.56 13.79
CA VAL A 137 -15.90 -0.94 12.47
C VAL A 137 -17.08 -0.97 11.51
N ILE A 138 -16.90 -0.39 10.32
CA ILE A 138 -17.92 -0.46 9.27
C ILE A 138 -18.02 -1.91 8.81
N GLU A 139 -19.24 -2.43 8.79
CA GLU A 139 -19.50 -3.77 8.30
C GLU A 139 -19.10 -3.88 6.82
N SER A 140 -18.16 -4.76 6.54
CA SER A 140 -17.54 -4.88 5.21
C SER A 140 -17.11 -6.31 4.92
N LYS A 141 -17.17 -6.70 3.65
CA LYS A 141 -16.63 -7.98 3.16
C LYS A 141 -16.01 -7.81 1.78
N ILE A 142 -14.97 -8.60 1.50
CA ILE A 142 -14.34 -8.65 0.19
C ILE A 142 -15.17 -9.56 -0.72
N ALA A 143 -15.45 -9.09 -1.94
CA ALA A 143 -16.08 -9.84 -3.01
C ALA A 143 -15.13 -9.91 -4.23
N MET A 144 -15.02 -11.09 -4.82
CA MET A 144 -14.23 -11.38 -6.02
C MET A 144 -15.10 -11.64 -7.26
N SER A 145 -16.41 -11.66 -7.07
CA SER A 145 -17.39 -11.80 -8.15
C SER A 145 -18.61 -10.92 -7.91
N VAL A 146 -19.41 -10.72 -8.96
CA VAL A 146 -20.66 -9.95 -8.84
C VAL A 146 -21.64 -10.67 -7.93
N GLU A 147 -21.70 -12.01 -7.99
CA GLU A 147 -22.58 -12.85 -7.21
C GLU A 147 -22.24 -12.78 -5.72
N GLU A 148 -20.95 -12.88 -5.37
CA GLU A 148 -20.49 -12.71 -3.99
C GLU A 148 -20.84 -11.31 -3.44
N ALA A 149 -20.69 -10.26 -4.27
CA ALA A 149 -21.05 -8.90 -3.85
C ALA A 149 -22.54 -8.74 -3.57
N VAL A 150 -23.39 -9.42 -4.34
CA VAL A 150 -24.84 -9.42 -4.12
C VAL A 150 -25.19 -10.14 -2.81
N GLU A 151 -24.56 -11.28 -2.53
CA GLU A 151 -24.74 -11.99 -1.27
C GLU A 151 -24.31 -11.13 -0.07
N VAL A 152 -23.13 -10.51 -0.16
CA VAL A 152 -22.63 -9.58 0.87
C VAL A 152 -23.58 -8.41 1.08
N ALA A 153 -24.02 -7.77 -0.01
CA ALA A 153 -24.95 -6.64 0.09
C ALA A 153 -26.33 -7.03 0.64
N ALA A 154 -26.75 -8.27 0.41
CA ALA A 154 -28.00 -8.79 1.01
C ALA A 154 -27.87 -8.99 2.53
N GLU A 155 -26.69 -9.33 3.03
CA GLU A 155 -26.43 -9.45 4.47
C GLU A 155 -26.30 -8.07 5.14
N ILE A 156 -25.49 -7.16 4.55
CA ILE A 156 -25.20 -5.84 5.09
C ILE A 156 -26.40 -4.89 4.94
N GLY A 157 -27.19 -5.05 3.89
CA GLY A 157 -28.32 -4.20 3.52
C GLY A 157 -27.90 -2.96 2.73
N TYR A 158 -28.73 -2.55 1.75
CA TYR A 158 -28.51 -1.36 0.95
C TYR A 158 -28.80 -0.06 1.72
N PRO A 159 -28.18 1.11 1.37
CA PRO A 159 -27.13 1.25 0.36
C PRO A 159 -25.81 0.64 0.80
N VAL A 160 -24.96 0.27 -0.15
CA VAL A 160 -23.58 -0.19 0.08
C VAL A 160 -22.59 0.62 -0.71
N VAL A 161 -21.36 0.71 -0.20
CA VAL A 161 -20.22 1.34 -0.87
C VAL A 161 -19.34 0.27 -1.49
N LEU A 162 -18.92 0.48 -2.72
CA LEU A 162 -17.96 -0.37 -3.41
C LEU A 162 -16.59 0.32 -3.43
N ARG A 163 -15.56 -0.40 -2.98
CA ARG A 163 -14.17 0.06 -3.06
C ARG A 163 -13.31 -0.99 -3.76
N PRO A 164 -13.00 -0.81 -5.06
CA PRO A 164 -12.09 -1.71 -5.75
C PRO A 164 -10.71 -1.69 -5.09
N ALA A 165 -10.19 -2.88 -4.82
CA ALA A 165 -8.87 -3.00 -4.22
C ALA A 165 -7.78 -2.48 -5.17
N TYR A 166 -6.78 -1.80 -4.60
CA TYR A 166 -5.62 -1.25 -5.31
C TYR A 166 -5.95 -0.20 -6.37
N THR A 167 -7.13 0.42 -6.33
CA THR A 167 -7.44 1.58 -7.15
C THR A 167 -7.10 2.87 -6.39
N LEU A 168 -6.70 3.90 -7.15
CA LEU A 168 -6.31 5.19 -6.59
C LEU A 168 -7.43 6.22 -6.77
N GLY A 169 -7.62 7.08 -5.78
CA GLY A 169 -8.54 8.20 -5.87
C GLY A 169 -10.02 7.81 -5.97
N GLY A 170 -10.40 6.63 -5.47
CA GLY A 170 -11.80 6.17 -5.50
C GLY A 170 -12.28 5.75 -6.89
N THR A 171 -11.36 5.58 -7.85
CA THR A 171 -11.71 5.17 -9.22
C THR A 171 -12.41 3.82 -9.24
N GLY A 172 -13.60 3.77 -9.84
CA GLY A 172 -14.43 2.57 -9.94
C GLY A 172 -15.21 2.23 -8.68
N GLY A 173 -15.05 2.99 -7.61
CA GLY A 173 -15.86 2.92 -6.41
C GLY A 173 -17.11 3.79 -6.51
N GLY A 174 -18.05 3.58 -5.58
CA GLY A 174 -19.27 4.38 -5.50
C GLY A 174 -20.33 3.74 -4.64
N PHE A 175 -21.49 4.38 -4.57
CA PHE A 175 -22.65 3.92 -3.81
C PHE A 175 -23.61 3.15 -4.70
N ALA A 176 -24.10 2.03 -4.20
CA ALA A 176 -25.17 1.26 -4.82
C ALA A 176 -26.38 1.22 -3.87
N ASP A 177 -27.50 1.74 -4.32
CA ASP A 177 -28.75 1.81 -3.56
C ASP A 177 -29.59 0.51 -3.68
N ASN A 178 -29.27 -0.32 -4.66
CA ASN A 178 -29.99 -1.56 -4.95
C ASN A 178 -29.11 -2.54 -5.73
N GLU A 179 -29.61 -3.77 -5.90
CA GLU A 179 -28.90 -4.84 -6.56
C GLU A 179 -28.55 -4.55 -8.03
N GLU A 180 -29.41 -3.87 -8.77
CA GLU A 180 -29.19 -3.56 -10.19
C GLU A 180 -27.96 -2.64 -10.35
N GLN A 181 -27.92 -1.57 -9.57
CA GLN A 181 -26.77 -0.66 -9.53
C GLN A 181 -25.51 -1.37 -9.05
N LEU A 182 -25.62 -2.21 -8.01
CA LEU A 182 -24.51 -3.01 -7.51
C LEU A 182 -23.90 -3.88 -8.61
N ARG A 183 -24.73 -4.62 -9.35
CA ARG A 183 -24.27 -5.51 -10.44
C ARG A 183 -23.55 -4.76 -11.55
N GLU A 184 -24.05 -3.59 -11.93
CA GLU A 184 -23.43 -2.75 -12.95
C GLU A 184 -22.06 -2.21 -12.47
N MET A 185 -22.04 -1.61 -11.29
CA MET A 185 -20.83 -1.03 -10.71
C MET A 185 -19.78 -2.10 -10.41
N MET A 186 -20.20 -3.26 -9.92
CA MET A 186 -19.28 -4.34 -9.54
C MET A 186 -18.50 -4.90 -10.74
N ARG A 187 -19.13 -5.01 -11.92
CA ARG A 187 -18.41 -5.41 -13.16
C ARG A 187 -17.29 -4.44 -13.49
N HIS A 188 -17.58 -3.15 -13.37
CA HIS A 188 -16.59 -2.10 -13.61
C HIS A 188 -15.50 -2.07 -12.54
N ALA A 189 -15.88 -2.20 -11.28
CA ALA A 189 -14.97 -2.23 -10.14
C ALA A 189 -13.98 -3.41 -10.20
N LEU A 190 -14.46 -4.61 -10.52
CA LEU A 190 -13.62 -5.79 -10.70
C LEU A 190 -12.67 -5.65 -11.88
N PHE A 191 -13.10 -5.02 -12.98
CA PHE A 191 -12.23 -4.76 -14.13
C PHE A 191 -11.11 -3.79 -13.81
N LEU A 192 -11.37 -2.78 -12.98
CA LEU A 192 -10.39 -1.78 -12.58
C LEU A 192 -9.44 -2.26 -11.48
N SER A 193 -9.86 -3.22 -10.67
CA SER A 193 -9.01 -3.79 -9.62
C SER A 193 -7.98 -4.74 -10.22
N PRO A 194 -6.67 -4.46 -10.08
CA PRO A 194 -5.61 -5.33 -10.60
C PRO A 194 -5.62 -6.75 -10.03
N VAL A 195 -6.25 -6.93 -8.90
CA VAL A 195 -6.38 -8.23 -8.19
C VAL A 195 -7.79 -8.78 -8.23
N HIS A 196 -8.70 -8.14 -9.00
CA HIS A 196 -10.11 -8.52 -9.11
C HIS A 196 -10.82 -8.69 -7.76
N GLN A 197 -10.57 -7.74 -6.84
CA GLN A 197 -11.18 -7.69 -5.52
C GLN A 197 -11.87 -6.35 -5.31
N VAL A 198 -13.03 -6.39 -4.69
CA VAL A 198 -13.81 -5.19 -4.31
C VAL A 198 -14.28 -5.36 -2.87
N LEU A 199 -14.03 -4.36 -2.03
CA LEU A 199 -14.61 -4.28 -0.71
C LEU A 199 -16.03 -3.73 -0.83
N VAL A 200 -16.98 -4.42 -0.22
CA VAL A 200 -18.38 -4.01 -0.12
C VAL A 200 -18.64 -3.62 1.32
N GLU A 201 -18.99 -2.38 1.54
CA GLU A 201 -19.16 -1.76 2.88
C GLU A 201 -20.58 -1.23 3.08
N LYS A 202 -20.99 -1.10 4.35
CA LYS A 202 -22.25 -0.46 4.73
C LYS A 202 -22.25 1.04 4.46
#